data_598b7f8828a104d5c79047033737fe08
#
_entry.id   598b7f8828a104d5c79047033737fe08
#
_cell.length_a   1.000
_cell.length_b   1.000
_cell.length_c   1.000
_cell.angle_alpha   90.00
_cell.angle_beta   90.00
_cell.angle_gamma   90.00
#
_symmetry.space_group_name_H-M   'P 1'
#
loop_
_entity.id
_entity.type
_entity.pdbx_description
1 polymer ?
#
loop_
_entity_poly.entity_id
_entity_poly.type
_entity_poly.pdbx_seq_one_letter_code
_entity_poly.pdbx_strand_id
1 'polypeptide(L)'
;MDWDKLKIFHAVAEAGSFTNATINLNLSQSAISRQIQSLEQDLKVQLFERHARGLTLTENGEYVFKQHTRLLRNLKKLKHHWEIKKVNLQEN
;
A
#
# COMPACT_ATOMS: atom_id res chain seq x y z
N MET A 1 -10.01 9.60 2.85
CA MET A 1 -9.37 8.38 2.30
C MET A 1 -8.92 7.49 3.44
N ASP A 2 -9.11 6.21 3.29
CA ASP A 2 -8.75 5.23 4.31
C ASP A 2 -7.32 4.72 4.04
N TRP A 3 -6.41 5.03 4.95
CA TRP A 3 -5.01 4.62 4.84
C TRP A 3 -4.83 3.10 4.92
N ASP A 4 -5.73 2.41 5.62
CA ASP A 4 -5.68 0.94 5.69
C ASP A 4 -5.94 0.31 4.34
N LYS A 5 -6.84 0.87 3.55
CA LYS A 5 -7.12 0.40 2.19
C LYS A 5 -5.90 0.59 1.28
N LEU A 6 -5.19 1.72 1.41
CA LEU A 6 -3.94 1.96 0.67
C LEU A 6 -2.86 0.97 1.06
N LYS A 7 -2.76 0.65 2.33
CA LYS A 7 -1.80 -0.32 2.84
C LYS A 7 -2.07 -1.71 2.25
N ILE A 8 -3.36 -2.11 2.20
CA ILE A 8 -3.77 -3.37 1.61
C ILE A 8 -3.45 -3.38 0.11
N PHE A 9 -3.78 -2.29 -0.60
CA PHE A 9 -3.46 -2.14 -2.01
C PHE A 9 -1.97 -2.32 -2.27
N HIS A 10 -1.13 -1.67 -1.48
CA HIS A 10 0.32 -1.75 -1.62
C HIS A 10 0.82 -3.18 -1.45
N ALA A 11 0.32 -3.88 -0.44
CA ALA A 11 0.70 -5.26 -0.17
C ALA A 11 0.30 -6.20 -1.32
N VAL A 12 -0.90 -6.00 -1.90
CA VAL A 12 -1.36 -6.79 -3.04
C VAL A 12 -0.48 -6.53 -4.26
N ALA A 13 -0.15 -5.27 -4.51
CA ALA A 13 0.70 -4.89 -5.64
C ALA A 13 2.09 -5.52 -5.53
N GLU A 14 2.69 -5.51 -4.34
CA GLU A 14 3.99 -6.13 -4.11
C GLU A 14 3.94 -7.64 -4.24
N ALA A 15 2.87 -8.26 -3.75
CA ALA A 15 2.72 -9.71 -3.78
C ALA A 15 2.43 -10.25 -5.19
N GLY A 16 1.84 -9.42 -6.05
CA GLY A 16 1.48 -9.80 -7.41
C GLY A 16 0.26 -10.70 -7.52
N SER A 17 -0.38 -11.03 -6.40
CA SER A 17 -1.62 -11.82 -6.39
C SER A 17 -2.36 -11.63 -5.07
N PHE A 18 -3.67 -11.83 -5.09
CA PHE A 18 -4.48 -11.83 -3.86
C PHE A 18 -4.07 -12.96 -2.93
N THR A 19 -3.80 -14.14 -3.48
CA THR A 19 -3.44 -15.31 -2.69
C THR A 19 -2.16 -15.07 -1.88
N ASN A 20 -1.12 -14.54 -2.50
CA ASN A 20 0.13 -14.24 -1.80
C ASN A 20 -0.05 -13.12 -0.77
N ALA A 21 -0.91 -12.16 -1.05
CA ALA A 21 -1.18 -11.07 -0.13
C ALA A 21 -1.88 -11.56 1.15
N THR A 22 -2.69 -12.62 1.07
CA THR A 22 -3.37 -13.15 2.26
C THR A 22 -2.39 -13.61 3.33
N ILE A 23 -1.23 -14.12 2.90
CA ILE A 23 -0.19 -14.59 3.82
C ILE A 23 0.39 -13.41 4.59
N ASN A 24 0.71 -12.33 3.88
CA ASN A 24 1.34 -11.16 4.48
C ASN A 24 0.38 -10.33 5.33
N LEU A 25 -0.88 -10.25 4.91
CA LEU A 25 -1.88 -9.41 5.57
C LEU A 25 -2.69 -10.14 6.63
N ASN A 26 -2.63 -11.47 6.65
CA ASN A 26 -3.45 -12.30 7.53
C ASN A 26 -4.95 -11.99 7.39
N LEU A 27 -5.38 -11.79 6.15
CA LEU A 27 -6.76 -11.53 5.78
C LEU A 27 -7.21 -12.53 4.74
N SER A 28 -8.51 -12.80 4.67
CA SER A 28 -9.06 -13.66 3.63
C SER A 28 -8.97 -12.97 2.26
N GLN A 29 -8.94 -13.76 1.20
CA GLN A 29 -8.92 -13.25 -0.17
C GLN A 29 -10.15 -12.38 -0.46
N SER A 30 -11.33 -12.78 0.01
CA SER A 30 -12.55 -12.00 -0.19
C SER A 30 -12.52 -10.67 0.57
N ALA A 31 -11.94 -10.66 1.77
CA ALA A 31 -11.79 -9.41 2.53
C ALA A 31 -10.85 -8.44 1.80
N ILE A 32 -9.72 -8.94 1.30
CA ILE A 32 -8.77 -8.13 0.52
C ILE A 32 -9.45 -7.57 -0.73
N SER A 33 -10.16 -8.42 -1.47
CA SER A 33 -10.85 -8.02 -2.69
C SER A 33 -11.85 -6.90 -2.42
N ARG A 34 -12.62 -7.01 -1.34
CA ARG A 34 -13.60 -5.97 -0.97
C ARG A 34 -12.92 -4.65 -0.62
N GLN A 35 -11.80 -4.69 0.09
CA GLN A 35 -11.07 -3.47 0.43
C GLN A 35 -10.50 -2.79 -0.81
N ILE A 36 -9.98 -3.57 -1.75
CA ILE A 36 -9.48 -3.02 -3.02
C ILE A 36 -10.63 -2.39 -3.82
N GLN A 37 -11.76 -3.08 -3.94
CA GLN A 37 -12.93 -2.54 -4.64
C GLN A 37 -13.41 -1.24 -4.01
N SER A 38 -13.42 -1.18 -2.68
CA SER A 38 -13.82 0.01 -1.95
C SER A 38 -12.88 1.18 -2.24
N LEU A 39 -11.57 0.93 -2.28
CA LEU A 39 -10.58 1.94 -2.63
C LEU A 39 -10.77 2.43 -4.06
N GLU A 40 -11.00 1.50 -5.00
CA GLU A 40 -11.25 1.86 -6.40
C GLU A 40 -12.49 2.74 -6.54
N GLN A 41 -13.54 2.45 -5.77
CA GLN A 41 -14.75 3.26 -5.74
C GLN A 41 -14.48 4.65 -5.16
N ASP A 42 -13.70 4.74 -4.09
CA ASP A 42 -13.34 6.01 -3.46
C ASP A 42 -12.57 6.90 -4.43
N LEU A 43 -11.66 6.31 -5.19
CA LEU A 43 -10.82 7.03 -6.16
C LEU A 43 -11.48 7.16 -7.52
N LYS A 44 -12.53 6.40 -7.79
CA LYS A 44 -13.26 6.36 -9.06
C LYS A 44 -12.36 5.94 -10.23
N VAL A 45 -11.40 5.07 -9.97
CA VAL A 45 -10.51 4.48 -10.98
C VAL A 45 -10.27 3.02 -10.65
N GLN A 46 -9.95 2.22 -11.67
CA GLN A 46 -9.48 0.86 -11.46
C GLN A 46 -7.98 0.88 -11.19
N LEU A 47 -7.55 0.10 -10.21
CA LEU A 47 -6.15 0.01 -9.81
C LEU A 47 -5.49 -1.28 -10.30
N PHE A 48 -6.28 -2.34 -10.49
CA PHE A 48 -5.80 -3.64 -10.96
C PHE A 48 -6.56 -4.12 -12.17
N GLU A 49 -5.85 -4.82 -13.05
CA GLU A 49 -6.43 -5.63 -14.11
C GLU A 49 -6.22 -7.10 -13.75
N ARG A 50 -7.29 -7.90 -13.90
CA ARG A 50 -7.24 -9.33 -13.64
C ARG A 50 -7.03 -10.08 -14.93
N HIS A 51 -6.03 -10.95 -14.94
CA HIS A 51 -5.71 -11.80 -16.09
C HIS A 51 -5.70 -13.25 -15.66
N ALA A 52 -5.74 -14.17 -16.63
CA ALA A 52 -5.65 -15.59 -16.35
C ALA A 52 -4.37 -15.96 -15.58
N ARG A 53 -3.32 -15.16 -15.72
CA ARG A 53 -2.02 -15.42 -15.10
C ARG A 53 -1.78 -14.61 -13.82
N GLY A 54 -2.75 -13.84 -13.35
CA GLY A 54 -2.63 -13.07 -12.12
C GLY A 54 -3.11 -11.64 -12.26
N LEU A 55 -2.58 -10.78 -11.42
CA LEU A 55 -2.94 -9.37 -11.34
C LEU A 55 -1.83 -8.49 -11.88
N THR A 56 -2.21 -7.46 -12.63
CA THR A 56 -1.29 -6.39 -13.00
C THR A 56 -1.91 -5.05 -12.62
N LEU A 57 -1.07 -4.06 -12.37
CA LEU A 57 -1.54 -2.72 -12.09
C LEU A 57 -2.01 -2.05 -13.38
N THR A 58 -3.11 -1.29 -13.28
CA THR A 58 -3.49 -0.35 -14.34
C THR A 58 -2.52 0.82 -14.31
N GLU A 59 -2.60 1.70 -15.31
CA GLU A 59 -1.83 2.95 -15.31
C GLU A 59 -2.10 3.77 -14.05
N ASN A 60 -3.37 3.87 -13.64
CA ASN A 60 -3.75 4.54 -12.41
C ASN A 60 -3.20 3.81 -11.18
N GLY A 61 -3.22 2.48 -11.19
CA GLY A 61 -2.65 1.67 -10.13
C GLY A 61 -1.15 1.90 -9.97
N GLU A 62 -0.42 1.97 -11.09
CA GLU A 62 1.01 2.26 -11.06
C GLU A 62 1.29 3.63 -10.45
N TYR A 63 0.49 4.63 -10.81
CA TYR A 63 0.62 5.97 -10.26
C TYR A 63 0.43 5.97 -8.74
N VAL A 64 -0.65 5.36 -8.27
CA VAL A 64 -0.95 5.28 -6.84
C VAL A 64 0.14 4.51 -6.10
N PHE A 65 0.61 3.41 -6.66
CA PHE A 65 1.67 2.62 -6.06
C PHE A 65 2.96 3.42 -5.89
N LYS A 66 3.36 4.15 -6.93
CA LYS A 66 4.56 4.99 -6.88
C LYS A 66 4.43 6.10 -5.84
N GLN A 67 3.28 6.76 -5.79
CA GLN A 67 3.05 7.83 -4.81
C GLN A 67 3.04 7.29 -3.39
N HIS A 68 2.42 6.15 -3.17
CA HIS A 68 2.38 5.54 -1.84
C HIS A 68 3.78 5.06 -1.41
N THR A 69 4.54 4.47 -2.31
CA THR A 69 5.92 4.07 -2.04
C THR A 69 6.78 5.27 -1.64
N ARG A 70 6.64 6.37 -2.38
CA ARG A 70 7.37 7.61 -2.09
C ARG A 70 6.98 8.17 -0.72
N LEU A 71 5.69 8.17 -0.42
CA LEU A 71 5.18 8.63 0.87
C LEU A 71 5.76 7.81 2.02
N LEU A 72 5.76 6.48 1.91
CA LEU A 72 6.34 5.60 2.93
C LEU A 72 7.83 5.87 3.13
N ARG A 73 8.55 6.08 2.04
CA ARG A 73 9.98 6.42 2.11
C ARG A 73 10.22 7.73 2.83
N ASN A 74 9.41 8.74 2.54
CA ASN A 74 9.50 10.05 3.17
C ASN A 74 9.17 9.98 4.66
N LEU A 75 8.17 9.17 5.02
CA LEU A 75 7.82 8.98 6.43
C LEU A 75 8.95 8.28 7.21
N LYS A 76 9.61 7.31 6.59
CA LYS A 76 10.77 6.66 7.21
C LYS A 76 11.91 7.63 7.45
N LYS A 77 12.18 8.50 6.48
CA LYS A 77 13.21 9.54 6.60
C LYS A 77 12.87 10.51 7.73
N LEU A 78 11.61 10.92 7.82
CA LEU A 78 11.15 11.82 8.85
C LEU A 78 11.31 11.21 10.23
N LYS A 79 10.89 9.96 10.38
CA LYS A 79 11.02 9.22 11.65
C LYS A 79 12.47 9.11 12.07
N HIS A 80 13.36 8.75 11.14
CA HIS A 80 14.78 8.65 11.41
C HIS A 80 15.37 9.99 11.86
N HIS A 81 15.00 11.06 11.17
CA HIS A 81 15.43 12.42 11.52
C HIS A 81 15.01 12.79 12.95
N TRP A 82 13.76 12.52 13.32
CA TRP A 82 13.26 12.81 14.65
C TRP A 82 13.97 11.97 15.73
N GLU A 83 14.27 10.73 15.45
CA GLU A 83 14.98 9.86 16.39
C GLU A 83 16.38 10.39 16.67
N ILE A 84 17.09 10.85 15.65
CA ILE A 84 18.41 11.46 15.81
C ILE A 84 18.31 12.73 16.64
N LYS A 85 17.34 13.59 16.37
CA LYS A 85 17.16 14.84 17.14
C LYS A 85 16.80 14.58 18.59
N LYS A 86 15.98 13.57 18.85
CA LYS A 86 15.63 13.21 20.23
C LYS A 86 16.86 12.83 21.04
N VAL A 87 17.75 12.05 20.45
CA VAL A 87 19.00 11.65 21.10
C VAL A 87 19.85 12.89 21.42
N ASN A 88 20.01 13.81 20.47
CA ASN A 88 20.77 15.03 20.67
C ASN A 88 20.18 15.92 21.77
N LEU A 89 18.87 16.01 21.84
CA LEU A 89 18.20 16.80 22.88
C LEU A 89 18.35 16.17 24.26
N GLN A 90 18.42 14.85 24.36
CA GLN A 90 18.58 14.15 25.63
C GLN A 90 20.01 14.26 26.17
N GLU A 91 20.99 14.49 25.35
CA GLU A 91 22.38 14.62 25.75
C GLU A 91 22.68 15.98 26.40
N ASN A 92 21.80 16.92 26.28
CA ASN A 92 21.94 18.24 26.89
C ASN A 92 21.19 18.32 28.23
#